data_dc4c221d910a904c414c1ac7ad1fcc85
#
_entry.id   dc4c221d910a904c414c1ac7ad1fcc85
#
_cell.length_a   1.000
_cell.length_b   1.000
_cell.length_c   1.000
_cell.angle_alpha   90.00
_cell.angle_beta   90.00
_cell.angle_gamma   90.00
#
_symmetry.space_group_name_H-M   'P 1'
#
loop_
_entity.id
_entity.type
_entity.pdbx_description
1 polymer ?
#
loop_
_entity_poly.entity_id
_entity_poly.type
_entity_poly.pdbx_seq_one_letter_code
_entity_poly.pdbx_strand_id
1 'polypeptide(L)'
;MALLTSSALSDLCAYIKRRVDHARFLLGSTWYEEPLESVTISGTTVKIKFMIEPDSTGTVTRVQLIDQDNQAWYDKFVSLKMSDVSVGFAYVIRVGVTEQEEKS
;
A
#
# COMPACT_ATOMS: atom_id res chain seq x y z
N MET A 1 -2.13 32.15 8.27
CA MET A 1 -2.01 30.89 7.53
C MET A 1 -1.61 29.77 8.48
N ALA A 2 -2.45 28.77 8.60
CA ALA A 2 -2.17 27.62 9.47
C ALA A 2 -1.54 26.48 8.67
N LEU A 3 -0.36 26.05 9.08
CA LEU A 3 0.30 24.92 8.49
C LEU A 3 0.41 23.80 9.53
N LEU A 4 0.33 22.56 9.08
CA LEU A 4 0.56 21.43 9.95
C LEU A 4 2.02 21.44 10.44
N THR A 5 2.20 21.20 11.71
CA THR A 5 3.56 21.07 12.28
C THR A 5 4.17 19.73 11.89
N SER A 6 5.47 19.59 12.06
CA SER A 6 6.15 18.31 11.84
C SER A 6 5.55 17.22 12.74
N SER A 7 5.16 17.59 13.95
CA SER A 7 4.51 16.67 14.90
C SER A 7 3.16 16.18 14.35
N ALA A 8 2.35 17.09 13.81
CA ALA A 8 1.05 16.72 13.22
C ALA A 8 1.21 15.81 11.99
N LEU A 9 2.19 16.09 11.13
CA LEU A 9 2.47 15.24 9.97
C LEU A 9 2.96 13.85 10.41
N SER A 10 3.79 13.79 11.45
CA SER A 10 4.22 12.50 12.01
C SER A 10 3.04 11.71 12.57
N ASP A 11 2.10 12.38 13.21
CA ASP A 11 0.90 11.72 13.76
C ASP A 11 0.04 11.12 12.63
N LEU A 12 -0.11 11.85 11.52
CA LEU A 12 -0.85 11.35 10.36
C LEU A 12 -0.16 10.13 9.74
N CYS A 13 1.16 10.17 9.62
CA CYS A 13 1.92 9.02 9.12
C CYS A 13 1.80 7.82 10.05
N ALA A 14 1.87 8.04 11.36
CA ALA A 14 1.70 6.98 12.35
C ALA A 14 0.28 6.39 12.30
N TYR A 15 -0.73 7.22 12.06
CA TYR A 15 -2.10 6.77 11.88
C TYR A 15 -2.21 5.83 10.69
N ILE A 16 -1.63 6.21 9.55
CA ILE A 16 -1.62 5.36 8.35
C ILE A 16 -0.97 4.02 8.65
N LYS A 17 0.18 4.05 9.34
CA LYS A 17 0.89 2.83 9.70
C LYS A 17 0.04 1.89 10.55
N ARG A 18 -0.78 2.43 11.47
CA ARG A 18 -1.64 1.63 12.34
C ARG A 18 -2.88 1.11 11.61
N ARG A 19 -3.36 1.83 10.60
CA ARG A 19 -4.61 1.46 9.91
C ARG A 19 -4.45 0.31 8.95
N VAL A 20 -3.31 0.19 8.30
CA VAL A 20 -3.09 -0.84 7.28
C VAL A 20 -2.73 -2.15 7.95
N ASP A 21 -3.48 -3.21 7.66
CA ASP A 21 -3.30 -4.52 8.25
C ASP A 21 -2.54 -5.48 7.34
N HIS A 22 -3.02 -5.64 6.11
CA HIS A 22 -2.39 -6.54 5.15
C HIS A 22 -2.66 -6.07 3.74
N ALA A 23 -2.05 -6.75 2.77
CA ALA A 23 -2.25 -6.49 1.35
C ALA A 23 -2.96 -7.66 0.70
N ARG A 24 -3.53 -7.41 -0.48
CA ARG A 24 -4.02 -8.48 -1.33
C ARG A 24 -3.88 -8.06 -2.79
N PHE A 25 -3.79 -9.05 -3.66
CA PHE A 25 -3.73 -8.80 -5.10
C PHE A 25 -4.63 -9.78 -5.84
N LEU A 26 -5.09 -9.36 -7.01
CA LEU A 26 -5.98 -10.16 -7.86
C LEU A 26 -5.18 -10.71 -9.02
N LEU A 27 -5.07 -12.04 -9.09
CA LEU A 27 -4.46 -12.75 -10.21
C LEU A 27 -5.56 -13.53 -10.95
N GLY A 28 -5.86 -13.13 -12.17
CA GLY A 28 -7.00 -13.69 -12.86
C GLY A 28 -8.28 -13.35 -12.10
N SER A 29 -8.95 -14.35 -11.56
CA SER A 29 -10.16 -14.18 -10.76
C SER A 29 -9.94 -14.55 -9.28
N THR A 30 -8.69 -14.79 -8.88
CA THR A 30 -8.36 -15.24 -7.52
C THR A 30 -7.65 -14.14 -6.74
N TRP A 31 -8.16 -13.86 -5.54
CA TRP A 31 -7.51 -12.95 -4.62
C TRP A 31 -6.52 -13.70 -3.74
N TYR A 32 -5.32 -13.14 -3.62
CA TYR A 32 -4.26 -13.64 -2.74
C TYR A 32 -4.03 -12.62 -1.64
N GLU A 33 -3.98 -13.07 -0.40
CA GLU A 33 -3.68 -12.21 0.74
C GLU A 33 -2.22 -12.38 1.15
N GLU A 34 -1.56 -11.25 1.43
CA GLU A 34 -0.15 -11.21 1.80
C GLU A 34 0.03 -10.35 3.04
N PRO A 35 0.83 -10.80 4.01
CA PRO A 35 1.17 -9.95 5.14
C PRO A 35 2.07 -8.80 4.69
N LEU A 36 2.03 -7.70 5.41
CA LEU A 36 2.95 -6.60 5.15
C LEU A 36 4.34 -7.00 5.62
N GLU A 37 5.32 -6.85 4.75
CA GLU A 37 6.71 -7.12 5.10
C GLU A 37 7.30 -6.01 5.95
N SER A 38 7.02 -4.76 5.58
CA SER A 38 7.46 -3.61 6.34
C SER A 38 6.56 -2.41 6.11
N VAL A 39 6.44 -1.57 7.12
CA VAL A 39 5.81 -0.26 7.03
C VAL A 39 6.75 0.73 7.69
N THR A 40 7.34 1.61 6.91
CA THR A 40 8.33 2.57 7.41
C THR A 40 7.89 3.98 7.09
N ILE A 41 8.29 4.90 7.96
CA ILE A 41 7.99 6.32 7.79
C ILE A 41 9.31 7.05 7.55
N SER A 42 9.37 7.82 6.47
CA SER A 42 10.51 8.65 6.15
C SER A 42 9.99 10.06 5.83
N GLY A 43 10.28 11.00 6.70
CA GLY A 43 9.73 12.34 6.59
C GLY A 43 8.21 12.30 6.64
N THR A 44 7.54 12.72 5.57
CA THR A 44 6.08 12.71 5.45
C THR A 44 5.58 11.60 4.52
N THR A 45 6.42 10.60 4.26
CA THR A 45 6.07 9.49 3.37
C THR A 45 6.03 8.19 4.16
N VAL A 46 4.94 7.45 3.99
CA VAL A 46 4.79 6.10 4.54
C VAL A 46 5.07 5.12 3.42
N LYS A 47 6.04 4.26 3.61
CA LYS A 47 6.43 3.23 2.63
C LYS A 47 5.93 1.88 3.12
N ILE A 48 5.09 1.25 2.33
CA ILE A 48 4.47 -0.04 2.64
C ILE A 48 4.98 -1.06 1.63
N LYS A 49 5.57 -2.14 2.13
CA LYS A 49 6.18 -3.17 1.31
C LYS A 49 5.54 -4.52 1.60
N PHE A 50 5.21 -5.25 0.57
CA PHE A 50 4.75 -6.64 0.68
C PHE A 50 5.24 -7.41 -0.55
N MET A 51 5.20 -8.75 -0.43
CA MET A 51 5.63 -9.61 -1.53
C MET A 51 4.44 -10.05 -2.36
N ILE A 52 4.62 -10.08 -3.67
CA ILE A 52 3.66 -10.70 -4.58
C ILE A 52 4.23 -12.07 -4.94
N GLU A 53 3.64 -13.12 -4.36
CA GLU A 53 4.11 -14.50 -4.49
C GLU A 53 2.93 -15.42 -4.83
N PRO A 54 2.40 -15.34 -6.06
CA PRO A 54 1.29 -16.22 -6.43
C PRO A 54 1.77 -17.65 -6.65
N ASP A 55 0.84 -18.60 -6.55
CA ASP A 55 1.12 -20.00 -6.82
C ASP A 55 0.78 -20.43 -8.27
N SER A 56 0.42 -19.49 -9.11
CA SER A 56 0.14 -19.74 -10.52
C SER A 56 0.56 -18.55 -11.38
N THR A 57 0.75 -18.82 -12.67
CA THR A 57 1.07 -17.76 -13.62
C THR A 57 -0.18 -16.98 -14.03
N GLY A 58 -0.01 -15.81 -14.54
CA GLY A 58 -1.10 -14.96 -15.00
C GLY A 58 -0.74 -13.49 -14.87
N THR A 59 -1.76 -12.65 -14.87
CA THR A 59 -1.57 -11.19 -14.74
C THR A 59 -2.24 -10.70 -13.45
N VAL A 60 -1.46 -10.01 -12.65
CA VAL A 60 -2.01 -9.29 -11.49
C VAL A 60 -2.61 -7.99 -12.01
N THR A 61 -3.91 -7.81 -11.80
CA THR A 61 -4.66 -6.68 -12.34
C THR A 61 -5.08 -5.68 -11.29
N ARG A 62 -4.96 -6.03 -10.01
CA ARG A 62 -5.42 -5.17 -8.94
C ARG A 62 -4.63 -5.43 -7.67
N VAL A 63 -4.28 -4.36 -6.96
CA VAL A 63 -3.58 -4.43 -5.69
C VAL A 63 -4.36 -3.59 -4.68
N GLN A 64 -4.57 -4.15 -3.49
CA GLN A 64 -5.27 -3.47 -2.41
C GLN A 64 -4.50 -3.57 -1.10
N LEU A 65 -4.65 -2.54 -0.27
CA LEU A 65 -4.29 -2.60 1.13
C LEU A 65 -5.58 -2.67 1.93
N ILE A 66 -5.63 -3.59 2.87
CA ILE A 66 -6.81 -3.83 3.70
C ILE A 66 -6.52 -3.29 5.10
N ASP A 67 -7.46 -2.54 5.64
CA ASP A 67 -7.29 -1.91 6.93
C ASP A 67 -7.72 -2.82 8.09
N GLN A 68 -7.60 -2.30 9.31
CA GLN A 68 -7.92 -3.05 10.53
C GLN A 68 -9.40 -3.42 10.62
N ASP A 69 -10.26 -2.74 9.89
CA ASP A 69 -11.71 -3.04 9.85
C ASP A 69 -12.07 -3.92 8.65
N ASN A 70 -11.07 -4.53 8.01
CA ASN A 70 -11.22 -5.42 6.86
C ASN A 70 -11.87 -4.73 5.66
N GLN A 71 -11.59 -3.44 5.49
CA GLN A 71 -12.04 -2.63 4.36
C GLN A 71 -10.88 -2.30 3.45
N ALA A 72 -11.16 -2.15 2.16
CA ALA A 72 -10.15 -1.70 1.22
C ALA A 72 -9.79 -0.24 1.51
N TRP A 73 -8.57 -0.02 1.97
CA TRP A 73 -8.06 1.31 2.30
C TRP A 73 -7.32 1.93 1.13
N TYR A 74 -6.71 1.09 0.29
CA TYR A 74 -6.00 1.49 -0.92
C TYR A 74 -6.37 0.50 -2.01
N ASP A 75 -6.61 0.99 -3.21
CA ASP A 75 -7.03 0.16 -4.32
C ASP A 75 -6.46 0.74 -5.62
N LYS A 76 -5.70 -0.06 -6.34
CA LYS A 76 -5.07 0.37 -7.59
C LYS A 76 -5.16 -0.71 -8.64
N PHE A 77 -5.57 -0.33 -9.84
CA PHE A 77 -5.50 -1.21 -10.99
C PHE A 77 -4.08 -1.20 -11.55
N VAL A 78 -3.55 -2.38 -11.80
CA VAL A 78 -2.20 -2.58 -12.30
C VAL A 78 -2.22 -3.61 -13.43
N SER A 79 -1.08 -3.82 -14.06
CA SER A 79 -0.92 -4.89 -15.05
C SER A 79 0.48 -5.46 -14.86
N LEU A 80 0.57 -6.51 -14.06
CA LEU A 80 1.84 -7.15 -13.71
C LEU A 80 1.80 -8.59 -14.16
N LYS A 81 2.57 -8.93 -15.19
CA LYS A 81 2.60 -10.27 -15.72
C LYS A 81 3.50 -11.17 -14.90
N MET A 82 2.93 -12.25 -14.37
CA MET A 82 3.64 -13.26 -13.59
C MET A 82 3.84 -14.49 -14.48
N SER A 83 5.02 -14.61 -15.08
CA SER A 83 5.33 -15.70 -16.00
C SER A 83 6.10 -16.84 -15.34
N ASP A 84 6.58 -16.65 -14.11
CA ASP A 84 7.33 -17.65 -13.37
C ASP A 84 6.95 -17.56 -11.88
N VAL A 85 6.27 -18.60 -11.38
CA VAL A 85 5.80 -18.65 -10.00
C VAL A 85 6.91 -18.91 -8.99
N SER A 86 8.09 -19.33 -9.43
CA SER A 86 9.22 -19.52 -8.53
C SER A 86 9.87 -18.19 -8.12
N VAL A 87 9.49 -17.10 -8.77
CA VAL A 87 10.08 -15.79 -8.51
C VAL A 87 8.98 -14.82 -8.08
N GLY A 88 8.92 -14.56 -6.76
CA GLY A 88 8.11 -13.48 -6.22
C GLY A 88 8.88 -12.16 -6.31
N PHE A 89 8.18 -11.04 -6.16
CA PHE A 89 8.82 -9.73 -6.12
C PHE A 89 8.18 -8.84 -5.07
N ALA A 90 8.97 -7.88 -4.61
CA ALA A 90 8.50 -6.90 -3.64
C ALA A 90 7.70 -5.80 -4.34
N TYR A 91 6.53 -5.51 -3.80
CA TYR A 91 5.71 -4.39 -4.24
C TYR A 91 5.75 -3.31 -3.18
N VAL A 92 6.01 -2.08 -3.60
CA VAL A 92 6.18 -0.97 -2.68
C VAL A 92 5.16 0.11 -3.01
N ILE A 93 4.41 0.51 -1.98
CA ILE A 93 3.46 1.62 -2.08
C ILE A 93 4.00 2.75 -1.21
N ARG A 94 4.08 3.94 -1.78
CA ARG A 94 4.48 5.14 -1.05
C ARG A 94 3.30 6.07 -0.94
N VAL A 95 2.93 6.38 0.29
CA VAL A 95 1.85 7.31 0.59
C VAL A 95 2.47 8.58 1.16
N GLY A 96 2.42 9.64 0.38
CA GLY A 96 2.90 10.94 0.82
C GLY A 96 1.80 11.73 1.50
N VAL A 97 2.13 12.35 2.64
CA VAL A 97 1.21 13.24 3.34
C VAL A 97 1.67 14.67 3.10
N THR A 98 0.85 15.43 2.41
CA THR A 98 1.17 16.83 2.08
C THR A 98 0.01 17.74 2.42
N GLU A 99 0.33 18.98 2.74
CA GLU A 99 -0.66 20.01 2.95
C GLU A 99 -0.68 20.91 1.72
N GLN A 100 -1.87 21.15 1.20
CA GLN A 100 -2.04 22.02 0.06
C GLN A 100 -2.96 23.18 0.44
N GLU A 101 -2.50 24.41 0.19
CA GLU A 101 -3.32 25.58 0.35
C GLU A 101 -3.91 25.98 -0.97
N GLU A 102 -5.20 26.31 -0.95
CA GLU A 102 -5.87 26.90 -2.09
C GLU A 102 -6.14 28.36 -1.80
N LYS A 103 -5.79 29.22 -2.76
CA LYS A 103 -6.17 30.60 -2.71
C LYS A 103 -7.47 30.79 -3.46
N SER A 104 -8.44 31.33 -2.79
CA SER A 104 -9.72 31.67 -3.39
C SER A 104 -9.73 33.13 -3.85
#